data_b0d0c4f90ca95d68479c83021c92b812
#
_entry.id   b0d0c4f90ca95d68479c83021c92b812
#
_cell.length_a   1.000
_cell.length_b   1.000
_cell.length_c   1.000
_cell.angle_alpha   90.00
_cell.angle_beta   90.00
_cell.angle_gamma   90.00
#
_symmetry.space_group_name_H-M   'P 1'
#
loop_
_entity.id
_entity.type
_entity.pdbx_description
1 polymer ?
#
loop_
_entity_poly.entity_id
_entity_poly.type
_entity_poly.pdbx_seq_one_letter_code
_entity_poly.pdbx_strand_id
1 'polypeptide(L)'
;MYLLVPETKGKTLALSSWKASTGIVKASVKRNTTISCIFLDVGGVVLTNGWDHLARRRAAKHFKLQWAEMEDRHNLNCATYEEGKLRLEEYLGRVVFYKKRTFTRAQFRSFMFAQSKPYTEMIEIFAQLKIRYGLKIAVVSNEARELNAYRIRKFKLDGFVDCFISSCFVHVRKPDADIFRLALDITQVPAREVVYIENTPMFVQIAEGLGIRSILHTDYKSTCAKLASFGLQND
;
A
#
# COMPACT_ATOMS: atom_id res chain seq x y z
N MET A 1 -52.71 17.80 -14.15
CA MET A 1 -52.12 19.07 -13.71
C MET A 1 -50.62 18.99 -14.06
N TYR A 2 -50.27 19.44 -15.27
CA TYR A 2 -48.91 19.42 -15.79
C TYR A 2 -48.17 20.65 -15.33
N LEU A 3 -47.05 20.46 -14.60
CA LEU A 3 -46.14 21.53 -14.22
C LEU A 3 -45.16 21.77 -15.37
N LEU A 4 -45.21 22.91 -15.95
CA LEU A 4 -44.29 23.44 -16.98
C LEU A 4 -42.94 23.77 -16.31
N VAL A 5 -41.84 23.20 -16.86
CA VAL A 5 -40.46 23.56 -16.55
C VAL A 5 -40.07 24.73 -17.45
N PRO A 6 -39.52 25.84 -16.95
CA PRO A 6 -39.08 26.94 -17.81
C PRO A 6 -37.78 26.62 -18.51
N GLU A 7 -37.73 26.83 -19.81
CA GLU A 7 -36.52 26.82 -20.66
C GLU A 7 -35.55 27.92 -20.21
N THR A 8 -34.35 27.53 -19.78
CA THR A 8 -33.24 28.45 -19.63
C THR A 8 -32.45 28.55 -20.93
N LYS A 9 -32.51 29.71 -21.56
CA LYS A 9 -31.73 30.08 -22.73
C LYS A 9 -30.22 29.86 -22.50
N GLY A 10 -29.60 29.13 -23.43
CA GLY A 10 -28.17 28.88 -23.47
C GLY A 10 -27.35 30.16 -23.55
N LYS A 11 -26.42 30.30 -22.61
CA LYS A 11 -25.26 31.16 -22.76
C LYS A 11 -24.06 30.25 -23.11
N THR A 12 -23.65 30.35 -24.38
CA THR A 12 -22.42 29.80 -24.89
C THR A 12 -21.27 30.51 -24.14
N LEU A 13 -20.62 29.77 -23.21
CA LEU A 13 -19.37 30.23 -22.62
C LEU A 13 -18.26 30.04 -23.66
N ALA A 14 -17.77 31.17 -24.20
CA ALA A 14 -16.59 31.19 -25.03
C ALA A 14 -15.39 30.65 -24.23
N LEU A 15 -14.80 29.56 -24.70
CA LEU A 15 -13.52 29.04 -24.27
C LEU A 15 -12.41 30.03 -24.69
N SER A 16 -12.17 31.06 -23.88
CA SER A 16 -11.01 31.94 -24.04
C SER A 16 -9.76 31.20 -23.64
N SER A 17 -8.92 30.92 -24.64
CA SER A 17 -7.49 30.67 -24.67
C SER A 17 -6.77 30.61 -23.30
N TRP A 18 -6.65 29.43 -22.75
CA TRP A 18 -5.67 29.12 -21.72
C TRP A 18 -4.34 28.79 -22.39
N LYS A 19 -3.51 29.80 -22.67
CA LYS A 19 -2.12 29.61 -23.01
C LYS A 19 -1.35 29.31 -21.75
N ALA A 20 -1.23 28.05 -21.41
CA ALA A 20 -0.27 27.57 -20.42
C ALA A 20 1.11 27.52 -21.08
N SER A 21 1.87 28.61 -20.96
CA SER A 21 3.31 28.59 -21.19
C SER A 21 4.00 28.06 -19.95
N THR A 22 3.98 26.76 -19.74
CA THR A 22 4.92 26.09 -18.87
C THR A 22 5.86 25.29 -19.75
N GLY A 23 7.02 25.85 -20.02
CA GLY A 23 8.16 25.14 -20.57
C GLY A 23 8.62 24.09 -19.56
N ILE A 24 7.93 22.95 -19.53
CA ILE A 24 8.46 21.74 -18.91
C ILE A 24 9.57 21.24 -19.82
N VAL A 25 10.81 21.57 -19.49
CA VAL A 25 11.98 20.90 -20.04
C VAL A 25 11.85 19.45 -19.61
N LYS A 26 11.29 18.62 -20.49
CA LYS A 26 11.38 17.17 -20.38
C LYS A 26 12.85 16.81 -20.57
N ALA A 27 13.60 16.72 -19.47
CA ALA A 27 14.88 16.02 -19.51
C ALA A 27 14.60 14.64 -20.11
N SER A 28 15.18 14.33 -21.27
CA SER A 28 15.05 13.02 -21.90
C SER A 28 15.82 12.03 -21.03
N VAL A 29 15.13 11.40 -20.11
CA VAL A 29 15.67 10.29 -19.31
C VAL A 29 15.93 9.15 -20.30
N LYS A 30 17.21 8.86 -20.60
CA LYS A 30 17.57 7.67 -21.37
C LYS A 30 17.15 6.44 -20.58
N ARG A 31 16.00 5.86 -20.93
CA ARG A 31 15.50 4.63 -20.28
C ARG A 31 16.21 3.43 -20.89
N ASN A 32 17.18 2.87 -20.19
CA ASN A 32 17.73 1.54 -20.49
C ASN A 32 16.88 0.40 -19.92
N THR A 33 15.65 0.68 -19.54
CA THR A 33 14.73 -0.27 -18.95
C THR A 33 13.35 -0.22 -19.61
N THR A 34 12.70 -1.37 -19.73
CA THR A 34 11.30 -1.47 -20.17
C THR A 34 10.32 -1.29 -18.98
N ILE A 35 10.82 -1.15 -17.75
CA ILE A 35 9.98 -0.98 -16.56
C ILE A 35 9.50 0.47 -16.49
N SER A 36 8.21 0.65 -16.32
CA SER A 36 7.56 1.96 -16.20
C SER A 36 6.81 2.12 -14.86
N CYS A 37 6.62 1.01 -14.12
CA CYS A 37 5.93 1.04 -12.84
C CYS A 37 6.53 0.04 -11.84
N ILE A 38 6.53 0.43 -10.56
CA ILE A 38 6.86 -0.46 -9.44
C ILE A 38 5.60 -0.64 -8.59
N PHE A 39 5.23 -1.90 -8.34
CA PHE A 39 4.27 -2.26 -7.31
C PHE A 39 5.03 -2.62 -6.03
N LEU A 40 4.59 -2.08 -4.89
CA LEU A 40 5.25 -2.29 -3.60
C LEU A 40 4.30 -2.90 -2.58
N ASP A 41 4.71 -3.96 -1.93
CA ASP A 41 4.18 -4.25 -0.60
C ASP A 41 4.75 -3.26 0.42
N VAL A 42 4.02 -3.04 1.51
CA VAL A 42 4.44 -2.14 2.59
C VAL A 42 5.11 -2.92 3.72
N GLY A 43 4.40 -3.93 4.24
CA GLY A 43 4.85 -4.71 5.37
C GLY A 43 5.96 -5.67 5.01
N GLY A 44 7.13 -5.56 5.65
CA GLY A 44 8.29 -6.40 5.36
C GLY A 44 9.10 -5.97 4.14
N VAL A 45 8.71 -4.89 3.43
CA VAL A 45 9.45 -4.33 2.28
C VAL A 45 9.93 -2.90 2.56
N VAL A 46 9.04 -1.96 2.78
CA VAL A 46 9.40 -0.57 3.09
C VAL A 46 9.25 -0.22 4.57
N LEU A 47 8.39 -0.97 5.27
CA LEU A 47 8.22 -0.90 6.73
C LEU A 47 8.25 -2.31 7.31
N THR A 48 8.44 -2.44 8.62
CA THR A 48 8.19 -3.72 9.31
C THR A 48 6.74 -4.16 9.09
N ASN A 49 6.46 -5.45 9.24
CA ASN A 49 5.11 -6.01 9.07
C ASN A 49 4.04 -5.38 10.00
N GLY A 50 4.47 -4.64 11.03
CA GLY A 50 3.60 -3.90 11.91
C GLY A 50 2.75 -4.79 12.82
N TRP A 51 1.55 -5.22 12.39
CA TRP A 51 0.65 -6.01 13.22
C TRP A 51 0.67 -7.51 12.86
N ASP A 52 1.86 -8.05 12.63
CA ASP A 52 2.11 -9.46 12.37
C ASP A 52 2.00 -10.32 13.64
N HIS A 53 2.18 -11.62 13.46
CA HIS A 53 2.19 -12.61 14.54
C HIS A 53 3.18 -12.23 15.67
N LEU A 54 4.39 -11.75 15.32
CA LEU A 54 5.40 -11.38 16.32
C LEU A 54 4.99 -10.13 17.10
N ALA A 55 4.43 -9.14 16.43
CA ALA A 55 3.92 -7.93 17.08
C ALA A 55 2.76 -8.25 18.03
N ARG A 56 1.83 -9.11 17.60
CA ARG A 56 0.72 -9.56 18.44
C ARG A 56 1.20 -10.37 19.64
N ARG A 57 2.24 -11.21 19.46
CA ARG A 57 2.85 -11.96 20.56
C ARG A 57 3.50 -11.03 21.58
N ARG A 58 4.20 -9.99 21.13
CA ARG A 58 4.74 -8.93 22.00
C ARG A 58 3.64 -8.19 22.75
N ALA A 59 2.53 -7.87 22.08
CA ALA A 59 1.37 -7.25 22.72
C ALA A 59 0.76 -8.14 23.79
N ALA A 60 0.56 -9.42 23.50
CA ALA A 60 0.02 -10.38 24.48
C ALA A 60 0.88 -10.45 25.73
N LYS A 61 2.22 -10.50 25.57
CA LYS A 61 3.16 -10.47 26.70
C LYS A 61 3.09 -9.15 27.48
N HIS A 62 3.13 -8.00 26.77
CA HIS A 62 3.13 -6.67 27.39
C HIS A 62 1.86 -6.38 28.18
N PHE A 63 0.71 -6.73 27.64
CA PHE A 63 -0.59 -6.48 28.24
C PHE A 63 -1.14 -7.67 29.06
N LYS A 64 -0.32 -8.71 29.27
CA LYS A 64 -0.70 -9.92 30.01
C LYS A 64 -1.98 -10.56 29.50
N LEU A 65 -2.10 -10.67 28.15
CA LEU A 65 -3.24 -11.32 27.48
C LEU A 65 -2.97 -12.82 27.29
N GLN A 66 -4.04 -13.59 27.24
CA GLN A 66 -3.98 -15.00 26.84
C GLN A 66 -3.69 -15.06 25.33
N TRP A 67 -2.50 -15.51 24.98
CA TRP A 67 -2.01 -15.50 23.59
C TRP A 67 -2.91 -16.30 22.66
N ALA A 68 -3.22 -17.55 22.99
CA ALA A 68 -4.03 -18.41 22.13
C ALA A 68 -5.38 -17.80 21.83
N GLU A 69 -6.09 -17.33 22.88
CA GLU A 69 -7.40 -16.69 22.72
C GLU A 69 -7.33 -15.41 21.87
N MET A 70 -6.29 -14.59 22.05
CA MET A 70 -6.11 -13.38 21.26
C MET A 70 -5.85 -13.70 19.79
N GLU A 71 -5.01 -14.71 19.52
CA GLU A 71 -4.66 -15.10 18.15
C GLU A 71 -5.82 -15.77 17.43
N ASP A 72 -6.57 -16.63 18.08
CA ASP A 72 -7.79 -17.23 17.53
C ASP A 72 -8.81 -16.15 17.14
N ARG A 73 -9.04 -15.17 18.03
CA ARG A 73 -9.93 -14.04 17.76
C ARG A 73 -9.40 -13.16 16.62
N HIS A 74 -8.08 -12.95 16.55
CA HIS A 74 -7.47 -12.25 15.42
C HIS A 74 -7.74 -12.98 14.11
N ASN A 75 -7.46 -14.27 14.04
CA ASN A 75 -7.61 -15.07 12.83
C ASN A 75 -9.06 -15.05 12.28
N LEU A 76 -10.05 -15.08 13.16
CA LEU A 76 -11.47 -14.95 12.79
C LEU A 76 -11.86 -13.54 12.27
N ASN A 77 -11.07 -12.51 12.52
CA ASN A 77 -11.41 -11.13 12.17
C ASN A 77 -10.40 -10.51 11.18
N CYS A 78 -9.26 -11.15 10.93
CA CYS A 78 -8.14 -10.60 10.17
C CYS A 78 -8.56 -10.18 8.76
N ALA A 79 -9.19 -11.08 8.00
CA ALA A 79 -9.60 -10.80 6.63
C ALA A 79 -10.55 -9.60 6.56
N THR A 80 -11.61 -9.62 7.37
CA THR A 80 -12.60 -8.53 7.43
C THR A 80 -11.97 -7.20 7.84
N TYR A 81 -10.96 -7.23 8.73
CA TYR A 81 -10.26 -6.05 9.20
C TYR A 81 -9.32 -5.48 8.10
N GLU A 82 -8.54 -6.34 7.44
CA GLU A 82 -7.65 -5.93 6.35
C GLU A 82 -8.41 -5.53 5.08
N GLU A 83 -9.61 -6.05 4.86
CA GLU A 83 -10.50 -5.58 3.79
C GLU A 83 -11.23 -4.26 4.13
N GLY A 84 -10.95 -3.66 5.28
CA GLY A 84 -11.53 -2.38 5.68
C GLY A 84 -13.03 -2.42 6.01
N LYS A 85 -13.61 -3.62 6.13
CA LYS A 85 -15.01 -3.87 6.49
C LYS A 85 -15.24 -3.82 8.00
N LEU A 86 -14.16 -3.83 8.78
CA LEU A 86 -14.14 -3.73 10.23
C LEU A 86 -13.21 -2.59 10.64
N ARG A 87 -13.71 -1.66 11.45
CA ARG A 87 -12.91 -0.54 11.98
C ARG A 87 -12.01 -1.01 13.12
N LEU A 88 -10.92 -0.27 13.37
CA LEU A 88 -9.98 -0.59 14.45
C LEU A 88 -10.66 -0.75 15.81
N GLU A 89 -11.59 0.13 16.16
CA GLU A 89 -12.27 0.07 17.46
C GLU A 89 -13.14 -1.19 17.62
N GLU A 90 -13.77 -1.62 16.52
CA GLU A 90 -14.55 -2.87 16.50
C GLU A 90 -13.63 -4.09 16.56
N TYR A 91 -12.55 -4.07 15.77
CA TYR A 91 -11.51 -5.11 15.80
C TYR A 91 -10.93 -5.26 17.21
N LEU A 92 -10.53 -4.16 17.85
CA LEU A 92 -10.04 -4.19 19.23
C LEU A 92 -11.09 -4.67 20.21
N GLY A 93 -12.36 -4.32 20.00
CA GLY A 93 -13.49 -4.82 20.80
C GLY A 93 -13.60 -6.34 20.74
N ARG A 94 -13.48 -6.91 19.54
CA ARG A 94 -13.61 -8.36 19.32
C ARG A 94 -12.38 -9.15 19.78
N VAL A 95 -11.18 -8.60 19.58
CA VAL A 95 -9.91 -9.33 19.78
C VAL A 95 -9.32 -9.11 21.17
N VAL A 96 -9.45 -7.92 21.73
CA VAL A 96 -8.79 -7.53 22.98
C VAL A 96 -9.77 -7.17 24.08
N PHE A 97 -10.73 -6.29 23.79
CA PHE A 97 -11.64 -5.69 24.77
C PHE A 97 -13.03 -6.34 24.82
N TYR A 98 -13.12 -7.62 24.47
CA TYR A 98 -14.33 -8.45 24.66
C TYR A 98 -14.62 -8.74 26.14
N LYS A 99 -13.69 -8.42 27.03
CA LYS A 99 -13.83 -8.40 28.49
C LYS A 99 -13.08 -7.21 29.08
N LYS A 100 -13.37 -6.85 30.32
CA LYS A 100 -12.73 -5.73 31.04
C LYS A 100 -11.21 -5.91 31.10
N ARG A 101 -10.45 -4.84 30.85
CA ARG A 101 -8.99 -4.81 30.89
C ARG A 101 -8.50 -3.74 31.87
N THR A 102 -7.25 -3.89 32.34
CA THR A 102 -6.57 -2.93 33.22
C THR A 102 -5.89 -1.80 32.46
N PHE A 103 -5.92 -1.83 31.13
CA PHE A 103 -5.32 -0.85 30.23
C PHE A 103 -6.41 -0.33 29.26
N THR A 104 -6.16 0.85 28.68
CA THR A 104 -7.11 1.51 27.78
C THR A 104 -6.91 1.11 26.31
N ARG A 105 -7.95 1.32 25.48
CA ARG A 105 -7.86 1.17 24.01
C ARG A 105 -6.77 2.07 23.42
N ALA A 106 -6.62 3.28 23.93
CA ALA A 106 -5.58 4.23 23.48
C ALA A 106 -4.17 3.70 23.72
N GLN A 107 -3.91 3.10 24.90
CA GLN A 107 -2.62 2.48 25.21
C GLN A 107 -2.34 1.30 24.27
N PHE A 108 -3.32 0.43 24.04
CA PHE A 108 -3.17 -0.70 23.14
C PHE A 108 -2.92 -0.26 21.68
N ARG A 109 -3.70 0.69 21.18
CA ARG A 109 -3.53 1.28 19.85
C ARG A 109 -2.15 1.91 19.67
N SER A 110 -1.68 2.67 20.65
CA SER A 110 -0.33 3.27 20.62
C SER A 110 0.75 2.20 20.54
N PHE A 111 0.63 1.13 21.32
CA PHE A 111 1.54 -0.02 21.23
C PHE A 111 1.51 -0.67 19.85
N MET A 112 0.32 -0.95 19.32
CA MET A 112 0.12 -1.56 18.00
C MET A 112 0.77 -0.72 16.90
N PHE A 113 0.53 0.58 16.88
CA PHE A 113 1.07 1.49 15.87
C PHE A 113 2.60 1.63 15.99
N ALA A 114 3.13 1.61 17.20
CA ALA A 114 4.57 1.69 17.47
C ALA A 114 5.37 0.47 16.96
N GLN A 115 4.69 -0.63 16.57
CA GLN A 115 5.36 -1.78 15.94
C GLN A 115 5.81 -1.49 14.50
N SER A 116 5.25 -0.47 13.86
CA SER A 116 5.68 -0.03 12.53
C SER A 116 6.98 0.76 12.62
N LYS A 117 8.00 0.30 11.90
CA LYS A 117 9.32 0.95 11.79
C LYS A 117 9.69 1.05 10.30
N PRO A 118 10.40 2.10 9.85
CA PRO A 118 10.82 2.22 8.47
C PRO A 118 12.06 1.38 8.19
N TYR A 119 12.13 0.84 6.98
CA TYR A 119 13.36 0.43 6.33
C TYR A 119 13.82 1.59 5.46
N THR A 120 14.57 2.52 6.06
CA THR A 120 14.91 3.81 5.46
C THR A 120 15.57 3.64 4.10
N GLU A 121 16.53 2.71 3.97
CA GLU A 121 17.22 2.41 2.72
C GLU A 121 16.25 2.00 1.60
N MET A 122 15.20 1.23 1.93
CA MET A 122 14.20 0.80 0.96
C MET A 122 13.30 1.96 0.53
N ILE A 123 12.92 2.84 1.43
CA ILE A 123 12.15 4.06 1.10
C ILE A 123 12.97 4.96 0.18
N GLU A 124 14.24 5.20 0.52
CA GLU A 124 15.16 6.07 -0.22
C GLU A 124 15.40 5.55 -1.64
N ILE A 125 15.68 4.24 -1.80
CA ILE A 125 15.94 3.70 -3.15
C ILE A 125 14.72 3.84 -4.05
N PHE A 126 13.50 3.56 -3.58
CA PHE A 126 12.32 3.71 -4.42
C PHE A 126 12.03 5.17 -4.77
N ALA A 127 12.24 6.10 -3.84
CA ALA A 127 12.11 7.53 -4.12
C ALA A 127 13.13 7.99 -5.19
N GLN A 128 14.37 7.52 -5.10
CA GLN A 128 15.43 7.84 -6.06
C GLN A 128 15.16 7.23 -7.45
N LEU A 129 14.79 5.94 -7.51
CA LEU A 129 14.44 5.27 -8.76
C LEU A 129 13.24 5.94 -9.45
N LYS A 130 12.24 6.36 -8.69
CA LYS A 130 11.11 7.14 -9.23
C LYS A 130 11.57 8.38 -9.96
N ILE A 131 12.40 9.18 -9.32
CA ILE A 131 12.91 10.44 -9.90
C ILE A 131 13.79 10.15 -11.12
N ARG A 132 14.73 9.22 -10.99
CA ARG A 132 15.73 8.92 -12.02
C ARG A 132 15.10 8.36 -13.29
N TYR A 133 14.15 7.44 -13.17
CA TYR A 133 13.54 6.74 -14.31
C TYR A 133 12.13 7.23 -14.67
N GLY A 134 11.57 8.18 -13.91
CA GLY A 134 10.21 8.66 -14.11
C GLY A 134 9.17 7.57 -13.93
N LEU A 135 9.37 6.69 -12.92
CA LEU A 135 8.50 5.55 -12.65
C LEU A 135 7.20 5.97 -11.97
N LYS A 136 6.13 5.25 -12.26
CA LYS A 136 4.98 5.20 -11.35
C LYS A 136 5.30 4.27 -10.19
N ILE A 137 4.87 4.63 -8.98
CA ILE A 137 4.96 3.76 -7.82
C ILE A 137 3.56 3.57 -7.22
N ALA A 138 3.10 2.32 -7.18
CA ALA A 138 1.83 1.95 -6.60
C ALA A 138 2.03 0.98 -5.44
N VAL A 139 1.40 1.24 -4.30
CA VAL A 139 1.35 0.27 -3.21
C VAL A 139 0.28 -0.78 -3.51
N VAL A 140 0.62 -2.07 -3.38
CA VAL A 140 -0.30 -3.22 -3.46
C VAL A 140 -0.10 -4.06 -2.21
N SER A 141 -0.85 -3.76 -1.15
CA SER A 141 -0.57 -4.27 0.20
C SER A 141 -1.82 -4.63 0.99
N ASN A 142 -1.73 -5.69 1.80
CA ASN A 142 -2.76 -6.01 2.77
C ASN A 142 -2.60 -5.12 4.01
N GLU A 143 -3.52 -4.22 4.23
CA GLU A 143 -3.43 -3.19 5.27
C GLU A 143 -4.79 -2.92 5.91
N ALA A 144 -4.81 -2.80 7.23
CA ALA A 144 -5.99 -2.31 7.93
C ALA A 144 -6.05 -0.76 7.91
N ARG A 145 -7.23 -0.20 7.74
CA ARG A 145 -7.47 1.22 7.38
C ARG A 145 -6.75 2.23 8.28
N GLU A 146 -6.92 2.14 9.58
CA GLU A 146 -6.37 3.13 10.52
C GLU A 146 -4.85 2.99 10.67
N LEU A 147 -4.34 1.75 10.64
CA LEU A 147 -2.90 1.49 10.66
C LEU A 147 -2.24 1.96 9.35
N ASN A 148 -2.87 1.69 8.22
CA ASN A 148 -2.42 2.16 6.91
C ASN A 148 -2.35 3.69 6.85
N ALA A 149 -3.42 4.38 7.26
CA ALA A 149 -3.46 5.83 7.32
C ALA A 149 -2.38 6.43 8.26
N TYR A 150 -2.10 5.77 9.37
CA TYR A 150 -1.00 6.14 10.26
C TYR A 150 0.35 5.98 9.56
N ARG A 151 0.60 4.83 8.92
CA ARG A 151 1.85 4.52 8.21
C ARG A 151 2.14 5.50 7.09
N ILE A 152 1.15 5.77 6.23
CA ILE A 152 1.29 6.72 5.13
C ILE A 152 1.76 8.07 5.65
N ARG A 153 1.06 8.63 6.64
CA ARG A 153 1.41 9.95 7.21
C ARG A 153 2.71 9.95 7.98
N LYS A 154 2.92 8.96 8.87
CA LYS A 154 4.06 8.90 9.77
C LYS A 154 5.38 8.77 9.02
N PHE A 155 5.40 7.96 7.97
CA PHE A 155 6.60 7.67 7.20
C PHE A 155 6.62 8.39 5.84
N LYS A 156 5.67 9.32 5.60
CA LYS A 156 5.58 10.15 4.40
C LYS A 156 5.63 9.34 3.10
N LEU A 157 4.93 8.19 3.09
CA LEU A 157 4.92 7.31 1.92
C LEU A 157 4.28 7.98 0.70
N ASP A 158 3.34 8.89 0.92
CA ASP A 158 2.71 9.75 -0.09
C ASP A 158 3.68 10.73 -0.77
N GLY A 159 4.89 10.91 -0.23
CA GLY A 159 5.94 11.71 -0.87
C GLY A 159 6.55 11.05 -2.12
N PHE A 160 6.44 9.72 -2.28
CA PHE A 160 6.98 9.02 -3.44
C PHE A 160 5.99 8.02 -4.09
N VAL A 161 4.93 7.62 -3.40
CA VAL A 161 3.89 6.72 -3.92
C VAL A 161 2.82 7.52 -4.66
N ASP A 162 2.48 7.11 -5.89
CA ASP A 162 1.45 7.78 -6.70
C ASP A 162 0.03 7.31 -6.36
N CYS A 163 -0.15 6.03 -6.00
CA CYS A 163 -1.45 5.50 -5.59
C CYS A 163 -1.31 4.34 -4.61
N PHE A 164 -2.33 4.18 -3.77
CA PHE A 164 -2.40 3.14 -2.75
C PHE A 164 -3.56 2.18 -3.06
N ILE A 165 -3.23 1.01 -3.60
CA ILE A 165 -4.14 -0.14 -3.74
C ILE A 165 -3.99 -0.98 -2.46
N SER A 166 -4.34 -0.37 -1.33
CA SER A 166 -4.37 -1.04 -0.04
C SER A 166 -5.67 -1.80 0.12
N SER A 167 -5.61 -3.04 0.59
CA SER A 167 -6.79 -3.92 0.69
C SER A 167 -7.97 -3.27 1.43
N CYS A 168 -7.70 -2.46 2.45
CA CYS A 168 -8.74 -1.74 3.19
C CYS A 168 -9.42 -0.60 2.42
N PHE A 169 -8.88 -0.18 1.28
CA PHE A 169 -9.49 0.84 0.41
C PHE A 169 -10.29 0.21 -0.72
N VAL A 170 -9.81 -0.93 -1.23
CA VAL A 170 -10.38 -1.60 -2.42
C VAL A 170 -11.23 -2.82 -2.06
N HIS A 171 -11.29 -3.21 -0.78
CA HIS A 171 -12.06 -4.33 -0.25
C HIS A 171 -11.72 -5.71 -0.85
N VAL A 172 -10.52 -5.82 -1.43
CA VAL A 172 -9.92 -7.04 -1.97
C VAL A 172 -8.51 -7.16 -1.41
N ARG A 173 -8.10 -8.36 -1.01
CA ARG A 173 -6.80 -8.60 -0.40
C ARG A 173 -6.06 -9.76 -1.03
N LYS A 174 -4.71 -9.71 -1.03
CA LYS A 174 -3.87 -10.88 -1.35
C LYS A 174 -4.26 -12.04 -0.41
N PRO A 175 -4.40 -13.27 -0.90
CA PRO A 175 -3.93 -13.83 -2.16
C PRO A 175 -4.89 -13.70 -3.35
N ASP A 176 -6.00 -12.99 -3.25
CA ASP A 176 -6.89 -12.77 -4.39
C ASP A 176 -6.15 -11.98 -5.50
N ALA A 177 -6.11 -12.57 -6.71
CA ALA A 177 -5.44 -11.98 -7.86
C ALA A 177 -6.09 -10.69 -8.35
N ASP A 178 -7.35 -10.43 -7.98
CA ASP A 178 -8.09 -9.25 -8.40
C ASP A 178 -7.48 -7.95 -7.87
N ILE A 179 -6.77 -7.98 -6.73
CA ILE A 179 -6.05 -6.80 -6.24
C ILE A 179 -4.95 -6.36 -7.23
N PHE A 180 -4.27 -7.31 -7.88
CA PHE A 180 -3.25 -7.01 -8.89
C PHE A 180 -3.88 -6.55 -10.21
N ARG A 181 -5.01 -7.16 -10.64
CA ARG A 181 -5.77 -6.72 -11.82
C ARG A 181 -6.22 -5.28 -11.63
N LEU A 182 -6.80 -4.97 -10.47
CA LEU A 182 -7.20 -3.62 -10.11
C LEU A 182 -6.00 -2.65 -10.10
N ALA A 183 -4.85 -3.08 -9.60
CA ALA A 183 -3.64 -2.25 -9.62
C ALA A 183 -3.15 -1.95 -11.04
N LEU A 184 -3.20 -2.92 -11.96
CA LEU A 184 -2.90 -2.73 -13.38
C LEU A 184 -3.89 -1.78 -14.03
N ASP A 185 -5.20 -1.94 -13.75
CA ASP A 185 -6.26 -1.08 -14.28
C ASP A 185 -6.14 0.36 -13.80
N ILE A 186 -5.81 0.58 -12.51
CA ILE A 186 -5.63 1.94 -11.95
C ILE A 186 -4.37 2.60 -12.50
N THR A 187 -3.27 1.86 -12.59
CA THR A 187 -1.99 2.42 -13.06
C THR A 187 -1.92 2.58 -14.57
N GLN A 188 -2.77 1.87 -15.32
CA GLN A 188 -2.79 1.86 -16.80
C GLN A 188 -1.41 1.50 -17.38
N VAL A 189 -0.75 0.49 -16.78
CA VAL A 189 0.57 -0.01 -17.19
C VAL A 189 0.46 -1.49 -17.57
N PRO A 190 1.02 -1.93 -18.71
CA PRO A 190 1.07 -3.35 -19.07
C PRO A 190 1.83 -4.18 -18.02
N ALA A 191 1.34 -5.35 -17.66
CA ALA A 191 1.94 -6.21 -16.63
C ALA A 191 3.46 -6.44 -16.85
N ARG A 192 3.89 -6.65 -18.10
CA ARG A 192 5.32 -6.83 -18.47
C ARG A 192 6.22 -5.63 -18.17
N GLU A 193 5.63 -4.46 -17.94
CA GLU A 193 6.35 -3.22 -17.61
C GLU A 193 6.32 -2.89 -16.12
N VAL A 194 5.73 -3.78 -15.31
CA VAL A 194 5.66 -3.66 -13.85
C VAL A 194 6.69 -4.57 -13.20
N VAL A 195 7.35 -4.08 -12.16
CA VAL A 195 8.10 -4.89 -11.19
C VAL A 195 7.40 -4.82 -9.85
N TYR A 196 7.00 -5.96 -9.30
CA TYR A 196 6.41 -6.08 -7.97
C TYR A 196 7.45 -6.53 -6.95
N ILE A 197 7.54 -5.83 -5.82
CA ILE A 197 8.43 -6.16 -4.70
C ILE A 197 7.61 -6.61 -3.50
N GLU A 198 7.87 -7.83 -3.03
CA GLU A 198 7.07 -8.53 -2.02
C GLU A 198 7.94 -9.49 -1.21
N ASN A 199 7.67 -9.65 0.08
CA ASN A 199 8.38 -10.56 0.96
C ASN A 199 7.70 -11.93 1.16
N THR A 200 6.49 -12.13 0.63
CA THR A 200 5.73 -13.37 0.73
C THR A 200 5.79 -14.16 -0.58
N PRO A 201 6.44 -15.35 -0.62
CA PRO A 201 6.64 -16.11 -1.86
C PRO A 201 5.36 -16.41 -2.64
N MET A 202 4.26 -16.73 -1.94
CA MET A 202 2.98 -17.03 -2.58
C MET A 202 2.43 -15.81 -3.34
N PHE A 203 2.58 -14.59 -2.81
CA PHE A 203 2.09 -13.38 -3.47
C PHE A 203 2.93 -13.00 -4.69
N VAL A 204 4.23 -13.30 -4.64
CA VAL A 204 5.13 -13.22 -5.80
C VAL A 204 4.63 -14.13 -6.93
N GLN A 205 4.36 -15.41 -6.62
CA GLN A 205 3.88 -16.41 -7.60
C GLN A 205 2.55 -15.98 -8.25
N ILE A 206 1.63 -15.42 -7.47
CA ILE A 206 0.34 -14.95 -8.00
C ILE A 206 0.54 -13.78 -8.98
N ALA A 207 1.39 -12.82 -8.65
CA ALA A 207 1.69 -11.69 -9.53
C ALA A 207 2.39 -12.16 -10.81
N GLU A 208 3.33 -13.09 -10.72
CA GLU A 208 4.01 -13.70 -11.87
C GLU A 208 3.03 -14.44 -12.78
N GLY A 209 2.03 -15.14 -12.21
CA GLY A 209 0.94 -15.76 -12.98
C GLY A 209 0.10 -14.77 -13.82
N LEU A 210 0.15 -13.48 -13.50
CA LEU A 210 -0.48 -12.40 -14.27
C LEU A 210 0.50 -11.70 -15.26
N GLY A 211 1.74 -12.22 -15.38
CA GLY A 211 2.76 -11.63 -16.25
C GLY A 211 3.47 -10.42 -15.63
N ILE A 212 3.29 -10.14 -14.34
CA ILE A 212 4.01 -9.10 -13.60
C ILE A 212 5.38 -9.67 -13.22
N ARG A 213 6.46 -8.95 -13.56
CA ARG A 213 7.79 -9.30 -13.08
C ARG A 213 7.86 -9.08 -11.58
N SER A 214 8.39 -10.03 -10.82
CA SER A 214 8.38 -9.92 -9.38
C SER A 214 9.74 -10.15 -8.75
N ILE A 215 9.97 -9.51 -7.61
CA ILE A 215 11.16 -9.66 -6.77
C ILE A 215 10.71 -10.14 -5.40
N LEU A 216 11.13 -11.35 -5.03
CA LEU A 216 11.02 -11.76 -3.63
C LEU A 216 12.05 -10.99 -2.82
N HIS A 217 11.56 -10.08 -1.99
CA HIS A 217 12.38 -9.29 -1.08
C HIS A 217 12.82 -10.13 0.10
N THR A 218 14.11 -10.25 0.29
CA THR A 218 14.73 -10.89 1.46
C THR A 218 15.57 -9.90 2.26
N ASP A 219 16.25 -9.01 1.56
CA ASP A 219 17.11 -7.96 2.10
C ASP A 219 17.36 -6.86 1.05
N TYR A 220 17.91 -5.74 1.49
CA TYR A 220 18.20 -4.58 0.65
C TYR A 220 19.13 -4.92 -0.53
N LYS A 221 20.26 -5.60 -0.26
CA LYS A 221 21.29 -5.86 -1.28
C LYS A 221 20.76 -6.77 -2.40
N SER A 222 20.07 -7.84 -2.01
CA SER A 222 19.44 -8.78 -2.94
C SER A 222 18.40 -8.08 -3.81
N THR A 223 17.60 -7.21 -3.24
CA THR A 223 16.58 -6.45 -3.98
C THR A 223 17.21 -5.46 -4.95
N CYS A 224 18.25 -4.72 -4.55
CA CYS A 224 18.99 -3.83 -5.42
C CYS A 224 19.63 -4.58 -6.62
N ALA A 225 20.25 -5.74 -6.38
CA ALA A 225 20.83 -6.56 -7.44
C ALA A 225 19.78 -7.02 -8.46
N LYS A 226 18.59 -7.42 -7.99
CA LYS A 226 17.48 -7.81 -8.88
C LYS A 226 16.88 -6.62 -9.62
N LEU A 227 16.73 -5.45 -8.98
CA LEU A 227 16.31 -4.22 -9.65
C LEU A 227 17.31 -3.83 -10.77
N ALA A 228 18.61 -3.95 -10.50
CA ALA A 228 19.66 -3.70 -11.48
C ALA A 228 19.55 -4.62 -12.71
N SER A 229 19.16 -5.89 -12.53
CA SER A 229 18.95 -6.81 -13.67
C SER A 229 17.76 -6.42 -14.55
N PHE A 230 16.84 -5.60 -14.04
CA PHE A 230 15.75 -4.97 -14.82
C PHE A 230 16.14 -3.59 -15.38
N GLY A 231 17.41 -3.17 -15.25
CA GLY A 231 17.89 -1.87 -15.68
C GLY A 231 17.54 -0.71 -14.74
N LEU A 232 17.18 -1.01 -13.49
CA LEU A 232 16.88 -0.05 -12.44
C LEU A 232 18.05 -0.01 -11.44
N GLN A 233 18.98 0.90 -11.65
CA GLN A 233 20.19 1.04 -10.82
C GLN A 233 20.20 2.39 -10.11
N ASN A 234 20.68 2.37 -8.88
CA ASN A 234 21.09 3.56 -8.17
C ASN A 234 22.61 3.61 -8.21
N ASP A 235 23.18 4.73 -8.65
CA ASP A 235 24.65 4.92 -8.70
C ASP A 235 25.18 5.10 -7.29
#